data_bda35ac6647d3eaa0982141b5f9b0226
#
_entry.id   bda35ac6647d3eaa0982141b5f9b0226
#
_cell.length_a   1.000
_cell.length_b   1.000
_cell.length_c   1.000
_cell.angle_alpha   90.00
_cell.angle_beta   90.00
_cell.angle_gamma   90.00
#
_symmetry.space_group_name_H-M   'P 1'
#
loop_
_entity.id
_entity.type
_entity.pdbx_description
1 polymer ?
#
loop_
_entity_poly.entity_id
_entity_poly.type
_entity_poly.pdbx_seq_one_letter_code
_entity_poly.pdbx_strand_id
1 'polypeptide(L)'
;MCFYVCSFFVCVLFLLRRVHFSYLVCIDEKDSFNLLNKFPKDNRFQTFLLDKNKKVVAIGNPINNPQIKELYQKIIQGETTNQKDESKLVQTEVSIDKTSVEMGSFDWHKEQKATFTLKNTGGSPLVIQDVTTSYGCTTVSYSKEPAHPGKEITLEAVYKAEHPEHFSKTVTVYCNTASSPIRLSLSGDAK
;
A
#
# COMPACT_ATOMS: atom_id res chain seq x y z
N MET A 1 19.32 -0.77 -19.25
CA MET A 1 18.91 -1.05 -17.87
C MET A 1 19.54 0.03 -17.00
N CYS A 2 18.76 0.92 -16.42
CA CYS A 2 19.27 2.02 -15.59
C CYS A 2 19.02 1.69 -14.13
N PHE A 3 20.07 1.74 -13.32
CA PHE A 3 19.93 1.67 -11.87
C PHE A 3 19.96 3.09 -11.29
N TYR A 4 18.93 3.46 -10.56
CA TYR A 4 18.91 4.69 -9.76
C TYR A 4 19.46 4.38 -8.37
N VAL A 5 20.53 5.06 -7.96
CA VAL A 5 21.05 4.99 -6.60
C VAL A 5 20.98 6.38 -6.00
N CYS A 6 20.13 6.54 -5.01
CA CYS A 6 19.95 7.79 -4.29
C CYS A 6 20.99 7.92 -3.17
N SER A 7 21.66 9.07 -3.11
CA SER A 7 22.33 9.68 -1.96
C SER A 7 23.41 8.88 -1.20
N PHE A 8 24.59 8.65 -1.83
CA PHE A 8 25.91 8.65 -1.16
C PHE A 8 27.04 8.73 -2.22
N PHE A 9 27.35 9.92 -2.61
CA PHE A 9 28.05 10.27 -3.85
C PHE A 9 29.45 9.66 -4.05
N VAL A 10 30.25 9.54 -3.01
CA VAL A 10 31.66 9.15 -3.17
C VAL A 10 31.87 7.65 -3.13
N CYS A 11 31.07 6.94 -2.37
CA CYS A 11 31.23 5.49 -2.14
C CYS A 11 30.73 4.64 -3.32
N VAL A 12 29.69 5.10 -4.02
CA VAL A 12 29.05 4.36 -5.12
C VAL A 12 29.95 4.35 -6.37
N LEU A 13 30.55 5.48 -6.75
CA LEU A 13 31.47 5.53 -7.89
C LEU A 13 32.73 4.69 -7.69
N PHE A 14 33.21 4.61 -6.45
CA PHE A 14 34.39 3.79 -6.12
C PHE A 14 34.06 2.29 -6.15
N LEU A 15 32.91 1.89 -5.68
CA LEU A 15 32.40 0.51 -5.75
C LEU A 15 32.12 0.07 -7.19
N LEU A 16 31.51 0.95 -8.00
CA LEU A 16 31.19 0.65 -9.40
C LEU A 16 32.46 0.47 -10.27
N ARG A 17 33.53 1.23 -10.01
CA ARG A 17 34.84 1.05 -10.65
C ARG A 17 35.49 -0.26 -10.28
N ARG A 18 35.34 -0.74 -9.04
CA ARG A 18 35.96 -1.96 -8.53
C ARG A 18 35.32 -3.24 -9.09
N VAL A 19 34.03 -3.20 -9.46
CA VAL A 19 33.26 -4.36 -9.96
C VAL A 19 33.04 -4.34 -11.48
N HIS A 20 33.79 -3.52 -12.23
CA HIS A 20 33.66 -3.42 -13.70
C HIS A 20 32.19 -3.26 -14.15
N PHE A 21 31.46 -2.35 -13.49
CA PHE A 21 30.05 -2.14 -13.77
C PHE A 21 29.91 -1.37 -15.10
N SER A 22 29.42 -2.06 -16.13
CA SER A 22 29.35 -1.55 -17.51
C SER A 22 27.97 -0.94 -17.87
N TYR A 23 27.13 -0.68 -16.89
CA TYR A 23 25.81 -0.09 -17.13
C TYR A 23 25.79 1.42 -16.92
N LEU A 24 24.89 2.09 -17.64
CA LEU A 24 24.66 3.52 -17.48
C LEU A 24 24.13 3.82 -16.09
N VAL A 25 24.83 4.63 -15.33
CA VAL A 25 24.43 5.09 -14.00
C VAL A 25 24.04 6.56 -14.09
N CYS A 26 22.82 6.88 -13.71
CA CYS A 26 22.36 8.26 -13.58
C CYS A 26 22.49 8.68 -12.11
N ILE A 27 23.14 9.80 -11.87
CA ILE A 27 23.33 10.37 -10.54
C ILE A 27 22.43 11.62 -10.44
N ASP A 28 21.56 11.63 -9.45
CA ASP A 28 20.69 12.77 -9.15
C ASP A 28 21.30 13.60 -8.02
N GLU A 29 22.14 14.57 -8.38
CA GLU A 29 22.88 15.41 -7.42
C GLU A 29 21.98 16.30 -6.55
N LYS A 30 20.78 16.58 -7.03
CA LYS A 30 19.82 17.48 -6.36
C LYS A 30 18.69 16.75 -5.68
N ASP A 31 18.75 15.41 -5.62
CA ASP A 31 17.65 14.57 -5.11
C ASP A 31 16.28 14.86 -5.76
N SER A 32 16.34 15.33 -7.01
CA SER A 32 15.15 15.78 -7.77
C SER A 32 14.17 14.65 -7.98
N PHE A 33 14.68 13.43 -8.20
CA PHE A 33 13.85 12.25 -8.40
C PHE A 33 13.03 11.91 -7.16
N ASN A 34 13.63 11.98 -5.98
CA ASN A 34 12.93 11.73 -4.72
C ASN A 34 11.93 12.85 -4.40
N LEU A 35 12.32 14.10 -4.64
CA LEU A 35 11.45 15.27 -4.45
C LEU A 35 10.21 15.24 -5.34
N LEU A 36 10.37 14.83 -6.61
CA LEU A 36 9.27 14.76 -7.58
C LEU A 36 8.33 13.57 -7.29
N ASN A 37 8.88 12.44 -6.88
CA ASN A 37 8.11 11.20 -6.71
C ASN A 37 7.63 10.98 -5.26
N LYS A 38 8.09 11.78 -4.30
CA LYS A 38 7.73 11.70 -2.87
C LYS A 38 7.83 10.27 -2.32
N PHE A 39 8.95 9.59 -2.60
CA PHE A 39 9.16 8.24 -2.12
C PHE A 39 9.08 8.14 -0.59
N PRO A 40 8.58 7.02 -0.05
CA PRO A 40 8.61 6.76 1.37
C PRO A 40 10.02 6.87 1.94
N LYS A 41 10.18 7.38 3.15
CA LYS A 41 11.49 7.45 3.84
C LYS A 41 12.05 6.06 4.19
N ASP A 42 11.24 5.03 4.08
CA ASP A 42 11.64 3.64 4.35
C ASP A 42 12.54 3.12 3.22
N ASN A 43 13.78 2.83 3.55
CA ASN A 43 14.81 2.34 2.62
C ASN A 43 14.43 1.06 1.86
N ARG A 44 13.47 0.28 2.37
CA ARG A 44 12.97 -0.92 1.71
C ARG A 44 12.27 -0.61 0.38
N PHE A 45 11.74 0.59 0.23
CA PHE A 45 10.98 1.04 -0.95
C PHE A 45 11.74 2.05 -1.82
N GLN A 46 13.04 2.26 -1.55
CA GLN A 46 13.86 3.22 -2.29
C GLN A 46 14.72 2.58 -3.40
N THR A 47 14.65 1.27 -3.56
CA THR A 47 15.38 0.54 -4.60
C THR A 47 14.41 -0.29 -5.41
N PHE A 48 14.44 -0.17 -6.72
CA PHE A 48 13.55 -0.89 -7.62
C PHE A 48 14.23 -1.23 -8.94
N LEU A 49 13.79 -2.33 -9.56
CA LEU A 49 14.17 -2.75 -10.89
C LEU A 49 13.15 -2.24 -11.89
N LEU A 50 13.63 -1.64 -13.00
CA LEU A 50 12.77 -1.18 -14.09
C LEU A 50 12.94 -2.09 -15.31
N ASP A 51 11.85 -2.30 -16.06
CA ASP A 51 11.89 -2.92 -17.38
C ASP A 51 12.39 -1.96 -18.47
N LYS A 52 12.46 -2.43 -19.72
CA LYS A 52 12.83 -1.62 -20.89
C LYS A 52 11.88 -0.44 -21.15
N ASN A 53 10.66 -0.51 -20.66
CA ASN A 53 9.63 0.54 -20.80
C ASN A 53 9.61 1.49 -19.60
N LYS A 54 10.63 1.40 -18.72
CA LYS A 54 10.74 2.21 -17.49
C LYS A 54 9.64 1.93 -16.45
N LYS A 55 8.99 0.77 -16.53
CA LYS A 55 8.04 0.33 -15.51
C LYS A 55 8.75 -0.43 -14.40
N VAL A 56 8.32 -0.23 -13.17
CA VAL A 56 8.84 -0.97 -12.02
C VAL A 56 8.39 -2.43 -12.12
N VAL A 57 9.35 -3.36 -12.10
CA VAL A 57 9.10 -4.81 -12.17
C VAL A 57 9.43 -5.52 -10.86
N ALA A 58 10.26 -4.93 -10.01
CA ALA A 58 10.49 -5.41 -8.65
C ALA A 58 10.94 -4.27 -7.74
N ILE A 59 10.60 -4.36 -6.46
CA ILE A 59 10.94 -3.39 -5.41
C ILE A 59 11.73 -4.11 -4.32
N GLY A 60 12.76 -3.46 -3.81
CA GLY A 60 13.57 -3.94 -2.70
C GLY A 60 15.05 -3.83 -2.94
N ASN A 61 15.84 -3.79 -1.87
CA ASN A 61 17.28 -3.64 -1.95
C ASN A 61 17.97 -5.02 -2.08
N PRO A 62 18.59 -5.33 -3.25
CA PRO A 62 19.22 -6.63 -3.49
C PRO A 62 20.56 -6.80 -2.73
N ILE A 63 21.11 -5.73 -2.17
CA ILE A 63 22.38 -5.79 -1.40
C ILE A 63 22.11 -6.41 -0.04
N ASN A 64 21.04 -5.99 0.61
CA ASN A 64 20.73 -6.38 2.00
C ASN A 64 19.75 -7.55 2.09
N ASN A 65 19.19 -8.00 0.97
CA ASN A 65 18.22 -9.10 0.94
C ASN A 65 18.57 -10.10 -0.17
N PRO A 66 19.07 -11.30 0.18
CA PRO A 66 19.45 -12.35 -0.76
C PRO A 66 18.28 -12.80 -1.65
N GLN A 67 17.05 -12.83 -1.14
CA GLN A 67 15.87 -13.22 -1.91
C GLN A 67 15.55 -12.20 -3.01
N ILE A 68 15.67 -10.91 -2.70
CA ILE A 68 15.51 -9.84 -3.69
C ILE A 68 16.63 -9.90 -4.74
N LYS A 69 17.86 -10.22 -4.34
CA LYS A 69 18.97 -10.42 -5.27
C LYS A 69 18.69 -11.54 -6.25
N GLU A 70 18.25 -12.68 -5.77
CA GLU A 70 17.89 -13.83 -6.59
C GLU A 70 16.73 -13.50 -7.55
N LEU A 71 15.69 -12.81 -7.05
CA LEU A 71 14.57 -12.34 -7.87
C LEU A 71 15.05 -11.43 -9.01
N TYR A 72 15.92 -10.46 -8.71
CA TYR A 72 16.48 -9.57 -9.73
C TYR A 72 17.28 -10.34 -10.78
N GLN A 73 18.10 -11.32 -10.36
CA GLN A 73 18.88 -12.16 -11.27
C GLN A 73 17.97 -12.94 -12.22
N LYS A 74 16.92 -13.57 -11.72
CA LYS A 74 15.93 -14.31 -12.52
C LYS A 74 15.26 -13.41 -13.56
N ILE A 75 14.79 -12.22 -13.13
CA ILE A 75 14.16 -11.25 -14.04
C ILE A 75 15.15 -10.78 -15.13
N ILE A 76 16.41 -10.51 -14.77
CA ILE A 76 17.44 -10.05 -15.70
C ILE A 76 17.82 -11.13 -16.71
N GLN A 77 17.86 -12.40 -16.31
CA GLN A 77 18.18 -13.55 -17.16
C GLN A 77 17.02 -13.91 -18.09
N GLY A 78 15.87 -13.24 -17.97
CA GLY A 78 14.68 -13.52 -18.77
C GLY A 78 14.01 -14.84 -18.36
N GLU A 79 14.46 -15.43 -17.25
CA GLU A 79 13.65 -16.40 -16.57
C GLU A 79 12.38 -15.63 -16.16
N THR A 80 11.30 -15.89 -16.92
CA THR A 80 9.98 -15.52 -16.42
C THR A 80 9.90 -16.17 -15.05
N THR A 81 10.17 -15.40 -14.03
CA THR A 81 9.59 -15.74 -12.74
C THR A 81 8.13 -15.91 -13.11
N ASN A 82 7.63 -17.12 -13.09
CA ASN A 82 6.24 -17.36 -12.85
C ASN A 82 6.01 -16.76 -11.44
N GLN A 83 6.07 -15.43 -11.34
CA GLN A 83 5.14 -14.76 -10.52
C GLN A 83 3.81 -15.28 -11.07
N LYS A 84 3.32 -16.39 -10.51
CA LYS A 84 1.90 -16.52 -10.35
C LYS A 84 1.49 -15.11 -10.09
N ASP A 85 0.77 -14.52 -11.04
CA ASP A 85 0.19 -13.21 -10.89
C ASP A 85 -0.34 -13.09 -9.47
N GLU A 86 0.50 -12.63 -8.54
CA GLU A 86 0.03 -12.24 -7.22
C GLU A 86 -0.82 -10.98 -7.35
N SER A 87 -0.81 -10.38 -8.55
CA SER A 87 -1.79 -9.39 -8.95
C SER A 87 -3.20 -9.99 -9.14
N LYS A 88 -3.33 -11.31 -9.29
CA LYS A 88 -4.56 -12.05 -9.02
C LYS A 88 -4.41 -12.76 -7.67
N LEU A 89 -4.42 -12.03 -6.59
CA LEU A 89 -4.88 -12.60 -5.33
C LEU A 89 -6.14 -13.38 -5.68
N VAL A 90 -6.13 -14.69 -5.37
CA VAL A 90 -7.27 -15.55 -5.67
C VAL A 90 -8.50 -14.84 -5.14
N GLN A 91 -9.40 -14.47 -6.04
CA GLN A 91 -10.57 -13.67 -5.67
C GLN A 91 -11.45 -14.47 -4.73
N THR A 92 -12.04 -13.79 -3.79
CA THR A 92 -13.05 -14.34 -2.89
C THR A 92 -14.31 -13.47 -2.94
N GLU A 93 -15.35 -13.90 -2.27
CA GLU A 93 -16.58 -13.14 -2.10
C GLU A 93 -16.66 -12.58 -0.69
N VAL A 94 -17.27 -11.41 -0.56
CA VAL A 94 -17.45 -10.73 0.71
C VAL A 94 -18.88 -10.26 0.89
N SER A 95 -19.43 -10.49 2.06
CA SER A 95 -20.67 -9.86 2.54
C SER A 95 -20.29 -8.77 3.55
N ILE A 96 -21.00 -7.64 3.48
CA ILE A 96 -20.77 -6.49 4.34
C ILE A 96 -22.02 -6.26 5.16
N ASP A 97 -21.89 -6.09 6.47
CA ASP A 97 -23.02 -5.87 7.38
C ASP A 97 -23.76 -4.56 7.07
N LYS A 98 -23.01 -3.52 6.78
CA LYS A 98 -23.51 -2.20 6.42
C LYS A 98 -22.45 -1.40 5.65
N THR A 99 -22.90 -0.54 4.76
CA THR A 99 -22.03 0.34 3.96
C THR A 99 -22.04 1.78 4.44
N SER A 100 -22.94 2.12 5.35
CA SER A 100 -23.06 3.47 5.92
C SER A 100 -23.37 3.43 7.42
N VAL A 101 -22.79 4.37 8.14
CA VAL A 101 -23.07 4.60 9.56
C VAL A 101 -23.36 6.08 9.74
N GLU A 102 -24.52 6.39 10.32
CA GLU A 102 -24.87 7.72 10.80
C GLU A 102 -24.59 7.80 12.30
N MET A 103 -23.67 8.67 12.69
CA MET A 103 -23.21 8.82 14.07
C MET A 103 -24.11 9.75 14.89
N GLY A 104 -25.13 10.38 14.24
CA GLY A 104 -26.01 11.34 14.89
C GLY A 104 -25.30 12.62 15.32
N SER A 105 -25.88 13.30 16.32
CA SER A 105 -25.29 14.52 16.91
C SER A 105 -24.48 14.20 18.16
N PHE A 106 -23.27 14.73 18.27
CA PHE A 106 -22.36 14.51 19.40
C PHE A 106 -21.46 15.72 19.66
N ASP A 107 -20.86 15.77 20.84
CA ASP A 107 -19.89 16.78 21.24
C ASP A 107 -18.61 16.65 20.41
N TRP A 108 -18.23 17.68 19.66
CA TRP A 108 -17.08 17.68 18.75
C TRP A 108 -15.72 17.43 19.45
N HIS A 109 -15.63 17.65 20.75
CA HIS A 109 -14.43 17.30 21.53
C HIS A 109 -14.28 15.80 21.75
N LYS A 110 -15.32 15.00 21.51
CA LYS A 110 -15.33 13.55 21.73
C LYS A 110 -15.12 12.78 20.45
N GLU A 111 -14.32 11.75 20.53
CA GLU A 111 -14.14 10.79 19.43
C GLU A 111 -15.39 9.91 19.30
N GLN A 112 -15.78 9.67 18.06
CA GLN A 112 -16.85 8.73 17.72
C GLN A 112 -16.29 7.54 16.97
N LYS A 113 -16.86 6.38 17.23
CA LYS A 113 -16.43 5.11 16.63
C LYS A 113 -17.55 4.51 15.80
N ALA A 114 -17.21 4.02 14.62
CA ALA A 114 -18.08 3.21 13.80
C ALA A 114 -17.37 1.90 13.46
N THR A 115 -18.12 0.83 13.43
CA THR A 115 -17.62 -0.50 13.15
C THR A 115 -18.29 -1.03 11.90
N PHE A 116 -17.51 -1.59 11.00
CA PHE A 116 -17.97 -2.31 9.81
C PHE A 116 -17.41 -3.72 9.83
N THR A 117 -18.22 -4.69 9.44
CA THR A 117 -17.83 -6.10 9.40
C THR A 117 -17.85 -6.61 7.98
N LEU A 118 -16.72 -7.13 7.53
CA LEU A 118 -16.56 -7.80 6.25
C LEU A 118 -16.45 -9.30 6.50
N LYS A 119 -17.45 -10.05 6.06
CA LYS A 119 -17.49 -11.51 6.19
C LYS A 119 -17.07 -12.16 4.88
N ASN A 120 -16.07 -13.03 4.95
CA ASN A 120 -15.64 -13.82 3.80
C ASN A 120 -16.68 -14.92 3.51
N THR A 121 -17.42 -14.78 2.43
CA THR A 121 -18.43 -15.75 1.96
C THR A 121 -17.92 -16.63 0.82
N GLY A 122 -16.72 -16.34 0.30
CA GLY A 122 -16.10 -17.12 -0.76
C GLY A 122 -15.24 -18.27 -0.25
N GLY A 123 -14.59 -18.97 -1.18
CA GLY A 123 -13.78 -20.18 -0.91
C GLY A 123 -12.29 -19.90 -0.64
N SER A 124 -11.82 -18.68 -0.82
CA SER A 124 -10.41 -18.29 -0.66
C SER A 124 -10.26 -17.26 0.48
N PRO A 125 -9.08 -17.12 1.09
CA PRO A 125 -8.86 -16.12 2.13
C PRO A 125 -9.15 -14.70 1.64
N LEU A 126 -9.88 -13.91 2.43
CA LEU A 126 -10.11 -12.49 2.22
C LEU A 126 -8.91 -11.71 2.74
N VAL A 127 -8.30 -10.90 1.88
CA VAL A 127 -7.13 -10.07 2.20
C VAL A 127 -7.47 -8.62 1.95
N ILE A 128 -7.36 -7.77 2.98
CA ILE A 128 -7.40 -6.33 2.81
C ILE A 128 -5.99 -5.85 2.43
N GLN A 129 -5.88 -5.27 1.25
CA GLN A 129 -4.61 -4.77 0.69
C GLN A 129 -4.30 -3.38 1.22
N ASP A 130 -5.32 -2.51 1.26
CA ASP A 130 -5.19 -1.13 1.72
C ASP A 130 -6.55 -0.58 2.17
N VAL A 131 -6.51 0.44 3.02
CA VAL A 131 -7.67 1.21 3.45
C VAL A 131 -7.31 2.68 3.42
N THR A 132 -8.07 3.46 2.65
CA THR A 132 -7.90 4.91 2.55
C THR A 132 -9.13 5.65 3.06
N THR A 133 -8.91 6.83 3.60
CA THR A 133 -9.99 7.71 4.10
C THR A 133 -10.00 9.04 3.37
N SER A 134 -11.19 9.62 3.18
CA SER A 134 -11.31 10.99 2.67
C SER A 134 -10.93 11.97 3.78
N TYR A 135 -9.82 12.70 3.58
CA TYR A 135 -9.28 13.77 4.43
C TYR A 135 -9.45 13.72 5.97
N GLY A 136 -8.34 13.72 6.62
CA GLY A 136 -7.92 14.42 7.84
C GLY A 136 -8.37 13.83 9.18
N CYS A 137 -9.59 13.61 9.50
CA CYS A 137 -10.07 13.38 10.88
C CYS A 137 -10.54 11.95 11.15
N THR A 138 -10.24 11.01 10.28
CA THR A 138 -10.68 9.61 10.42
C THR A 138 -9.49 8.67 10.39
N THR A 139 -9.32 7.89 11.45
CA THR A 139 -8.38 6.76 11.50
C THR A 139 -9.14 5.45 11.41
N VAL A 140 -8.57 4.47 10.67
CA VAL A 140 -9.18 3.15 10.56
C VAL A 140 -8.19 2.09 11.04
N SER A 141 -8.65 1.24 11.94
CA SER A 141 -7.91 0.08 12.42
C SER A 141 -8.63 -1.22 12.05
N TYR A 142 -7.86 -2.23 11.67
CA TYR A 142 -8.36 -3.56 11.32
C TYR A 142 -7.25 -4.60 11.46
N SER A 143 -7.63 -5.88 11.56
CA SER A 143 -6.66 -6.99 11.51
C SER A 143 -6.08 -7.12 10.11
N LYS A 144 -4.75 -7.18 10.00
CA LYS A 144 -4.05 -7.43 8.74
C LYS A 144 -3.95 -8.92 8.40
N GLU A 145 -4.44 -9.80 9.28
CA GLU A 145 -4.48 -11.23 9.04
C GLU A 145 -5.57 -11.56 8.02
N PRO A 146 -5.30 -12.45 7.05
CA PRO A 146 -6.32 -12.92 6.11
C PRO A 146 -7.48 -13.61 6.81
N ALA A 147 -8.71 -13.26 6.46
CA ALA A 147 -9.88 -13.97 6.96
C ALA A 147 -10.16 -15.21 6.08
N HIS A 148 -10.04 -16.39 6.66
CA HIS A 148 -10.41 -17.63 6.01
C HIS A 148 -11.92 -17.69 5.67
N PRO A 149 -12.36 -18.59 4.78
CA PRO A 149 -13.77 -18.79 4.47
C PRO A 149 -14.65 -18.89 5.72
N GLY A 150 -15.73 -18.10 5.73
CA GLY A 150 -16.65 -18.01 6.87
C GLY A 150 -16.20 -17.12 8.04
N LYS A 151 -14.97 -16.60 8.02
CA LYS A 151 -14.45 -15.66 9.02
C LYS A 151 -14.72 -14.21 8.62
N GLU A 152 -14.56 -13.32 9.59
CA GLU A 152 -14.88 -11.90 9.48
C GLU A 152 -13.65 -11.05 9.79
N ILE A 153 -13.57 -9.88 9.12
CA ILE A 153 -12.64 -8.80 9.47
C ILE A 153 -13.49 -7.62 9.91
N THR A 154 -13.19 -7.11 11.09
CA THR A 154 -13.82 -5.91 11.63
C THR A 154 -12.92 -4.70 11.37
N LEU A 155 -13.50 -3.64 10.78
CA LEU A 155 -12.86 -2.34 10.64
C LEU A 155 -13.47 -1.40 11.67
N GLU A 156 -12.66 -0.81 12.53
CA GLU A 156 -13.04 0.26 13.45
C GLU A 156 -12.57 1.59 12.85
N ALA A 157 -13.51 2.45 12.51
CA ALA A 157 -13.27 3.81 12.07
C ALA A 157 -13.51 4.76 13.23
N VAL A 158 -12.51 5.56 13.58
CA VAL A 158 -12.58 6.57 14.62
C VAL A 158 -12.56 7.94 13.97
N TYR A 159 -13.61 8.72 14.20
CA TYR A 159 -13.74 10.09 13.75
C TYR A 159 -13.56 11.06 14.92
N LYS A 160 -12.77 12.11 14.70
CA LYS A 160 -12.57 13.22 15.64
C LYS A 160 -12.71 14.53 14.88
N ALA A 161 -13.70 15.33 15.24
CA ALA A 161 -13.88 16.66 14.66
C ALA A 161 -12.81 17.64 15.18
N GLU A 162 -12.42 18.61 14.35
CA GLU A 162 -11.54 19.72 14.74
C GLU A 162 -12.32 20.94 15.19
N HIS A 163 -13.58 21.05 14.76
CA HIS A 163 -14.52 22.12 15.09
C HIS A 163 -15.96 21.60 14.90
N PRO A 164 -16.98 22.32 15.41
CA PRO A 164 -18.37 21.98 15.09
C PRO A 164 -18.61 21.95 13.59
N GLU A 165 -19.04 20.80 13.07
CA GLU A 165 -19.33 20.63 11.64
C GLU A 165 -20.35 19.50 11.38
N HIS A 166 -21.06 19.60 10.26
CA HIS A 166 -21.69 18.45 9.65
C HIS A 166 -20.66 17.74 8.77
N PHE A 167 -20.46 16.46 8.95
CA PHE A 167 -19.46 15.70 8.19
C PHE A 167 -20.08 14.55 7.42
N SER A 168 -19.44 14.26 6.27
CA SER A 168 -19.65 13.05 5.50
C SER A 168 -18.29 12.57 5.01
N LYS A 169 -17.82 11.44 5.52
CA LYS A 169 -16.49 10.87 5.23
C LYS A 169 -16.64 9.52 4.57
N THR A 170 -15.70 9.20 3.68
CA THR A 170 -15.67 7.91 2.99
C THR A 170 -14.42 7.14 3.41
N VAL A 171 -14.60 5.87 3.72
CA VAL A 171 -13.54 4.87 3.90
C VAL A 171 -13.57 3.96 2.67
N THR A 172 -12.45 3.85 1.97
CA THR A 172 -12.32 3.00 0.80
C THR A 172 -11.42 1.82 1.16
N VAL A 173 -11.97 0.62 1.02
CA VAL A 173 -11.28 -0.64 1.34
C VAL A 173 -10.91 -1.36 0.05
N TYR A 174 -9.63 -1.62 -0.14
CA TYR A 174 -9.09 -2.40 -1.25
C TYR A 174 -8.83 -3.82 -0.80
N CYS A 175 -9.44 -4.81 -1.44
CA CYS A 175 -9.33 -6.22 -1.08
C CYS A 175 -9.39 -7.12 -2.33
N ASN A 176 -9.12 -8.41 -2.16
CA ASN A 176 -9.12 -9.40 -3.24
C ASN A 176 -10.53 -9.90 -3.59
N THR A 177 -11.47 -9.00 -3.82
CA THR A 177 -12.84 -9.33 -4.23
C THR A 177 -13.21 -8.63 -5.52
N ALA A 178 -14.19 -9.16 -6.26
CA ALA A 178 -14.70 -8.53 -7.47
C ALA A 178 -15.39 -7.17 -7.19
N SER A 179 -15.87 -6.97 -5.96
CA SER A 179 -16.48 -5.71 -5.51
C SER A 179 -15.48 -4.65 -5.03
N SER A 180 -14.18 -4.95 -5.05
CA SER A 180 -13.13 -4.00 -4.67
C SER A 180 -12.96 -2.89 -5.74
N PRO A 181 -12.80 -1.63 -5.35
CA PRO A 181 -12.79 -1.11 -3.99
C PRO A 181 -14.17 -0.95 -3.36
N ILE A 182 -14.29 -1.32 -2.09
CA ILE A 182 -15.51 -1.18 -1.29
C ILE A 182 -15.53 0.20 -0.65
N ARG A 183 -16.63 0.94 -0.81
CA ARG A 183 -16.79 2.27 -0.21
C ARG A 183 -17.76 2.18 0.97
N LEU A 184 -17.28 2.64 2.11
CA LEU A 184 -18.02 2.75 3.36
C LEU A 184 -18.16 4.23 3.71
N SER A 185 -19.31 4.65 4.21
CA SER A 185 -19.59 6.05 4.54
C SER A 185 -19.88 6.26 6.02
N LEU A 186 -19.42 7.38 6.54
CA LEU A 186 -19.63 7.87 7.89
C LEU A 186 -20.22 9.27 7.80
N SER A 187 -21.30 9.54 8.50
CA SER A 187 -21.89 10.88 8.55
C SER A 187 -22.37 11.21 9.96
N GLY A 188 -22.51 12.50 10.25
CA GLY A 188 -23.00 12.97 11.53
C GLY A 188 -22.83 14.48 11.74
N ASP A 189 -23.23 14.95 12.90
CA ASP A 189 -23.17 16.35 13.33
C ASP A 189 -22.34 16.47 14.60
N ALA A 190 -21.13 17.00 14.48
CA ALA A 190 -20.31 17.40 15.60
C ALA A 190 -20.77 18.80 16.07
N LYS A 191 -21.20 18.94 17.30
CA LYS A 191 -21.75 20.20 17.90
C LYS A 191 -20.99 20.62 19.11
#